data_d43e952e3d0727a947d05facebca2c68
#
_entry.id   d43e952e3d0727a947d05facebca2c68
#
_cell.length_a   1.000
_cell.length_b   1.000
_cell.length_c   1.000
_cell.angle_alpha   90.00
_cell.angle_beta   90.00
_cell.angle_gamma   90.00
#
_symmetry.space_group_name_H-M   'P 1'
#
loop_
_entity.id
_entity.type
_entity.pdbx_description
1 polymer ?
#
loop_
_entity_poly.entity_id
_entity_poly.type
_entity_poly.pdbx_seq_one_letter_code
_entity_poly.pdbx_strand_id
1 'polypeptide(L)'
;SREYTLIRTEKFGTVVQMEVGAMLVGRIVNHEEKGSAIRGKEKGYFQYGGSTIIVLIGPEQVQIREDILQSSALTKEVPVKMGEVIGHALEHKRTIQ
;
A
#
# COMPACT_ATOMS: atom_id res chain seq x y z
N SER A 1 -1.63 -14.06 11.48
CA SER A 1 -0.25 -13.68 11.18
C SER A 1 -0.19 -12.37 10.41
N ARG A 2 0.89 -11.63 10.59
CA ARG A 2 1.09 -10.35 9.91
C ARG A 2 2.58 -10.11 9.67
N GLU A 3 2.87 -9.41 8.61
CA GLU A 3 4.23 -8.99 8.29
C GLU A 3 4.25 -7.53 7.88
N TYR A 4 5.34 -6.85 8.20
CA TYR A 4 5.55 -5.44 7.89
C TYR A 4 6.71 -5.30 6.93
N THR A 5 6.59 -4.36 6.00
CA THR A 5 7.69 -3.96 5.14
C THR A 5 7.78 -2.45 5.12
N LEU A 6 8.98 -1.93 5.37
CA LEU A 6 9.26 -0.51 5.21
C LEU A 6 9.82 -0.30 3.81
N ILE A 7 9.18 0.59 3.06
CA ILE A 7 9.57 0.91 1.69
C ILE A 7 9.96 2.37 1.65
N ARG A 8 11.23 2.66 1.36
CA ARG A 8 11.68 4.03 1.15
C ARG A 8 11.42 4.42 -0.29
N THR A 9 10.72 5.52 -0.49
CA THR A 9 10.36 6.00 -1.81
C THR A 9 10.84 7.43 -2.01
N GLU A 10 11.05 7.81 -3.27
CA GLU A 10 11.43 9.18 -3.60
C GLU A 10 10.27 10.15 -3.52
N LYS A 11 9.06 9.68 -3.81
CA LYS A 11 7.89 10.56 -3.97
C LYS A 11 6.93 10.55 -2.79
N PHE A 12 6.92 9.48 -2.01
CA PHE A 12 5.93 9.31 -0.93
C PHE A 12 6.56 9.24 0.45
N GLY A 13 7.89 9.42 0.56
CA GLY A 13 8.59 9.20 1.81
C GLY A 13 8.65 7.72 2.16
N THR A 14 8.70 7.40 3.43
CA THR A 14 8.71 6.02 3.89
C THR A 14 7.27 5.51 3.96
N VAL A 15 7.03 4.40 3.30
CA VAL A 15 5.73 3.73 3.26
C VAL A 15 5.83 2.43 4.05
N VAL A 16 4.84 2.16 4.86
CA VAL A 16 4.75 0.89 5.59
C VAL A 16 3.66 0.06 4.92
N GLN A 17 4.03 -1.12 4.45
CA GLN A 17 3.07 -2.09 3.96
C GLN A 17 2.97 -3.24 4.94
N MET A 18 1.75 -3.53 5.36
CA MET A 18 1.47 -4.63 6.27
C MET A 18 0.58 -5.64 5.58
N GLU A 19 1.00 -6.89 5.56
CA GLU A 19 0.18 -8.00 5.12
C GLU A 19 -0.40 -8.70 6.34
N VAL A 20 -1.70 -8.87 6.35
CA VAL A 20 -2.43 -9.53 7.44
C VAL A 20 -3.10 -10.78 6.89
N GLY A 21 -2.63 -11.93 7.35
CA GLY A 21 -3.25 -13.20 7.00
C GLY A 21 -4.45 -13.47 7.89
N ALA A 22 -5.52 -14.02 7.29
CA ALA A 22 -6.67 -14.43 8.04
C ALA A 22 -6.31 -15.61 8.96
N MET A 23 -6.86 -15.60 10.17
CA MET A 23 -6.63 -16.68 11.13
C MET A 23 -7.12 -18.00 10.55
N LEU A 24 -6.29 -19.04 10.56
CA LEU A 24 -6.54 -20.38 10.03
C LEU A 24 -6.54 -20.50 8.49
N VAL A 25 -6.63 -19.34 7.79
CA VAL A 25 -6.61 -19.33 6.32
C VAL A 25 -5.67 -18.27 5.82
N GLY A 26 -4.83 -18.04 5.30
CA GLY A 26 -3.98 -16.95 4.86
C GLY A 26 -2.56 -17.08 5.37
N ARG A 27 -1.77 -17.80 4.64
CA ARG A 27 -0.33 -17.84 4.86
C ARG A 27 0.31 -16.75 4.03
N ILE A 28 1.18 -15.96 4.66
CA ILE A 28 1.92 -14.91 4.00
C ILE A 28 3.24 -15.46 3.48
N VAL A 29 3.50 -15.27 2.19
CA VAL A 29 4.78 -15.65 1.59
C VAL A 29 5.41 -14.42 0.95
N ASN A 30 6.52 -13.94 1.51
CA ASN A 30 7.32 -12.86 0.95
C ASN A 30 8.59 -13.42 0.33
N HIS A 31 8.92 -12.94 -0.88
CA HIS A 31 10.06 -13.45 -1.63
C HIS A 31 11.41 -12.92 -1.14
N GLU A 32 11.43 -11.68 -0.64
CA GLU A 32 12.66 -11.03 -0.20
C GLU A 32 12.42 -10.27 1.10
N GLU A 33 13.39 -10.32 2.00
CA GLU A 33 13.34 -9.54 3.24
C GLU A 33 13.94 -8.17 3.06
N LYS A 34 14.93 -8.03 2.19
CA LYS A 34 15.63 -6.78 1.90
C LYS A 34 15.91 -6.68 0.41
N GLY A 35 16.01 -5.45 -0.06
CA GLY A 35 16.36 -5.19 -1.45
C GLY A 35 15.56 -4.03 -2.01
N SER A 36 15.68 -3.84 -3.31
CA SER A 36 14.94 -2.80 -4.02
C SER A 36 13.55 -3.28 -4.37
N ALA A 37 12.55 -2.46 -4.07
CA ALA A 37 11.18 -2.70 -4.50
C ALA A 37 11.02 -2.19 -5.94
N ILE A 38 10.55 -3.04 -6.81
CA ILE A 38 10.34 -2.71 -8.23
C ILE A 38 8.84 -2.76 -8.50
N ARG A 39 8.33 -1.68 -9.07
CA ARG A 39 6.92 -1.58 -9.41
C ARG A 39 6.50 -2.72 -10.35
N GLY A 40 5.43 -3.40 -10.01
CA GLY A 40 4.91 -4.51 -10.80
C GLY A 40 5.56 -5.87 -10.55
N LYS A 41 6.65 -5.90 -9.79
CA LYS A 41 7.26 -7.17 -9.41
C LYS A 41 6.52 -7.78 -8.22
N GLU A 42 6.26 -9.08 -8.29
CA GLU A 42 5.61 -9.77 -7.18
C GLU A 42 6.48 -9.75 -5.93
N LYS A 43 5.98 -9.13 -4.88
CA LYS A 43 6.65 -9.08 -3.59
C LYS A 43 6.45 -10.38 -2.82
N GLY A 44 5.30 -10.96 -2.93
CA GLY A 44 4.90 -12.15 -2.22
C GLY A 44 3.45 -12.49 -2.54
N TYR A 45 2.88 -13.38 -1.79
CA TYR A 45 1.49 -13.77 -1.97
C TYR A 45 0.93 -14.38 -0.69
N PHE A 46 -0.38 -14.50 -0.63
CA PHE A 46 -1.08 -15.22 0.42
C PHE A 46 -1.43 -16.62 -0.06
N GLN A 47 -1.24 -17.60 0.80
CA GLN A 47 -1.69 -18.98 0.54
C GLN A 47 -2.98 -19.26 1.30
N TYR A 48 -3.77 -20.17 0.78
CA TYR A 48 -4.97 -20.71 1.45
C TYR A 48 -6.03 -19.67 1.78
N GLY A 49 -6.21 -18.70 0.94
CA GLY A 49 -7.27 -17.74 1.09
C GLY A 49 -6.81 -16.31 0.96
N GLY A 50 -7.77 -15.40 1.03
CA GLY A 50 -7.53 -13.99 0.95
C GLY A 50 -7.09 -13.40 2.27
N SER A 51 -6.61 -12.19 2.20
CA SER A 51 -6.14 -11.45 3.36
C SER A 51 -6.21 -9.96 3.10
N THR A 52 -5.69 -9.19 4.02
CA THR A 52 -5.73 -7.73 3.93
C THR A 52 -4.32 -7.17 3.79
N ILE A 53 -4.19 -6.17 2.96
CA ILE A 53 -2.98 -5.36 2.87
C ILE A 53 -3.34 -3.98 3.41
N ILE A 54 -2.55 -3.51 4.38
CA ILE A 54 -2.68 -2.17 4.92
C ILE A 54 -1.45 -1.37 4.50
N VAL A 55 -1.67 -0.21 3.91
CA VAL A 55 -0.58 0.67 3.49
C VAL A 55 -0.68 1.96 4.29
N LEU A 56 0.38 2.30 5.00
CA LEU A 56 0.48 3.54 5.77
C LEU A 56 1.46 4.48 5.08
N ILE A 57 0.98 5.68 4.80
CA ILE A 57 1.77 6.72 4.15
C ILE A 57 1.72 7.94 5.04
N GLY A 58 2.85 8.66 5.18
CA GLY A 58 2.91 9.87 5.99
C GLY A 58 1.95 10.95 5.50
N PRO A 59 1.63 11.93 6.35
CA PRO A 59 0.70 13.00 5.98
C PRO A 59 1.25 13.83 4.81
N GLU A 60 0.35 14.33 3.97
CA GLU A 60 0.69 15.23 2.87
C GLU A 60 1.64 14.65 1.81
N GLN A 61 1.74 13.33 1.72
CA GLN A 61 2.60 12.67 0.75
C GLN A 61 1.84 12.21 -0.50
N VAL A 62 0.56 11.93 -0.34
CA VAL A 62 -0.23 11.35 -1.43
C VAL A 62 -1.63 11.94 -1.45
N GLN A 63 -2.19 12.10 -2.64
CA GLN A 63 -3.59 12.41 -2.86
C GLN A 63 -4.28 11.12 -3.29
N ILE A 64 -5.16 10.60 -2.45
CA ILE A 64 -5.96 9.42 -2.76
C ILE A 64 -7.07 9.82 -3.75
N ARG A 65 -7.39 8.91 -4.64
CA ARG A 65 -8.44 9.11 -5.64
C ARG A 65 -9.77 9.50 -4.97
N GLU A 66 -10.44 10.51 -5.51
CA GLU A 66 -11.59 11.15 -4.87
C GLU A 66 -12.74 10.19 -4.61
N ASP A 67 -13.02 9.28 -5.56
CA ASP A 67 -14.10 8.30 -5.38
C ASP A 67 -13.84 7.35 -4.22
N ILE A 68 -12.57 7.01 -3.97
CA ILE A 68 -12.18 6.17 -2.84
C ILE A 68 -12.42 6.93 -1.54
N LEU A 69 -12.01 8.20 -1.49
CA LEU A 69 -12.21 9.03 -0.30
C LEU A 69 -13.69 9.21 0.03
N GLN A 70 -14.52 9.50 -0.98
CA GLN A 70 -15.94 9.69 -0.80
C GLN A 70 -16.64 8.42 -0.32
N SER A 71 -16.33 7.30 -0.93
CA SER A 71 -16.91 6.02 -0.54
C SER A 71 -16.47 5.59 0.85
N SER A 72 -15.19 5.80 1.17
CA SER A 72 -14.65 5.49 2.48
C SER A 72 -15.33 6.30 3.59
N ALA A 73 -15.61 7.57 3.33
CA ALA A 73 -16.33 8.41 4.28
C ALA A 73 -17.74 7.89 4.59
N LEU A 74 -18.31 7.10 3.67
CA LEU A 74 -19.60 6.44 3.84
C LEU A 74 -19.46 4.98 4.28
N THR A 75 -18.27 4.59 4.71
CA THR A 75 -17.91 3.21 5.09
C THR A 75 -18.15 2.19 3.98
N LYS A 76 -17.98 2.61 2.72
CA LYS A 76 -18.12 1.73 1.56
C LYS A 76 -16.77 1.44 0.93
N GLU A 77 -16.63 0.24 0.42
CA GLU A 77 -15.44 -0.18 -0.31
C GLU A 77 -15.55 0.19 -1.78
N VAL A 78 -14.41 0.38 -2.42
CA VAL A 78 -14.31 0.59 -3.87
C VAL A 78 -13.47 -0.55 -4.43
N PRO A 79 -14.01 -1.35 -5.37
CA PRO A 79 -13.21 -2.39 -6.02
C PRO A 79 -12.14 -1.75 -6.90
N VAL A 80 -10.95 -2.30 -6.85
CA VAL A 80 -9.83 -1.86 -7.70
C VAL A 80 -9.17 -3.06 -8.35
N LYS A 81 -8.62 -2.84 -9.54
CA LYS A 81 -7.93 -3.88 -10.30
C LYS A 81 -6.42 -3.74 -10.12
N MET A 82 -5.72 -4.83 -10.34
CA MET A 82 -4.26 -4.80 -10.35
C MET A 82 -3.75 -3.75 -11.33
N GLY A 83 -2.84 -2.89 -10.86
CA GLY A 83 -2.29 -1.82 -11.68
C GLY A 83 -3.16 -0.58 -11.83
N GLU A 84 -4.37 -0.57 -11.30
CA GLU A 84 -5.23 0.60 -11.34
C GLU A 84 -4.69 1.69 -10.43
N VAL A 85 -4.75 2.93 -10.88
CA VAL A 85 -4.29 4.09 -10.10
C VAL A 85 -5.25 4.34 -8.94
N ILE A 86 -4.73 4.42 -7.73
CA ILE A 86 -5.52 4.72 -6.53
C ILE A 86 -5.17 6.08 -5.92
N GLY A 87 -4.13 6.73 -6.42
CA GLY A 87 -3.69 8.02 -5.94
C GLY A 87 -2.41 8.46 -6.63
N HIS A 88 -1.95 9.64 -6.30
CA HIS A 88 -0.68 10.16 -6.80
C HIS A 88 0.07 10.93 -5.74
N ALA A 89 1.37 11.07 -5.94
CA ALA A 89 2.21 11.87 -5.06
C ALA A 89 1.75 13.33 -5.09
N LEU A 90 1.71 13.95 -3.93
CA LEU A 90 1.53 15.38 -3.84
C LEU A 90 2.86 16.07 -4.14
N GLU A 91 2.82 17.16 -4.92
CA GLU A 91 3.99 17.98 -5.15
C GLU A 91 4.22 18.89 -3.96
N HIS A 92 5.44 18.90 -3.48
CA HIS A 92 5.86 19.81 -2.42
C HIS A 92 6.59 20.98 -3.06
N LYS A 93 6.05 22.18 -2.88
CA LYS A 93 6.74 23.37 -3.35
C LYS A 93 7.93 23.66 -2.45
N ARG A 94 9.10 23.84 -3.07
CA ARG A 94 10.24 24.37 -2.36
C ARG A 94 10.09 25.87 -2.20
N THR A 95 10.25 26.34 -0.97
CA THR A 95 10.41 27.77 -0.73
C THR A 95 11.88 28.10 -0.83
N ILE A 96 12.22 28.96 -1.76
CA ILE A 96 13.58 29.49 -1.90
C ILE A 96 13.60 30.82 -1.15
N GLN A 97 14.45 30.92 -0.18
CA GLN A 97 14.65 32.16 0.58
C GLN A 97 15.95 32.82 0.18
#